data_da68561f91f8817dbb9fdcd37903f24b
#
_entry.id   da68561f91f8817dbb9fdcd37903f24b
#
_cell.length_a   1.000
_cell.length_b   1.000
_cell.length_c   1.000
_cell.angle_alpha   90.00
_cell.angle_beta   90.00
_cell.angle_gamma   90.00
#
_symmetry.space_group_name_H-M   'P 1'
#
loop_
_entity.id
_entity.type
_entity.pdbx_description
1 polymer ?
#
loop_
_entity_poly.entity_id
_entity_poly.type
_entity_poly.pdbx_seq_one_letter_code
_entity_poly.pdbx_strand_id
1 'polypeptide(L)'
;CACLVGSEMCIRDSAYTLDFSKHAENKDIPRITHIWNSIPSQLAKENRKFLYKLVKPGARARDYEDALLWLESAGLIYRVFCTTKPFLPLKAYDDLSAFKVYLSDVGLLRELSGLPSEIIFLGNGAYTEFKGAIAENYVLQSLVPQYDILPRYWTSIGKAEVDFVIQSGSEIIPVEVKAQTRLGGKSLSVYDANYHPACKLRYSLNNLKQDGTLINIPLYLADWTKKIVCLLYTSPSPRD
;
A
#
# COMPACT_ATOMS: atom_id res chain seq x y z
N CYS A 1 -35.35 0.73 -3.51
CA CYS A 1 -34.23 1.40 -2.82
C CYS A 1 -32.83 0.86 -3.18
N ALA A 2 -32.72 -0.29 -3.87
CA ALA A 2 -31.41 -0.85 -4.28
C ALA A 2 -30.72 -0.07 -5.45
N CYS A 3 -31.49 0.70 -6.22
CA CYS A 3 -30.94 1.46 -7.37
C CYS A 3 -30.20 2.74 -7.00
N LEU A 4 -30.40 3.32 -5.82
CA LEU A 4 -29.77 4.59 -5.44
C LEU A 4 -28.29 4.43 -5.04
N VAL A 5 -27.93 3.33 -4.38
CA VAL A 5 -26.56 3.06 -3.95
C VAL A 5 -25.63 2.80 -5.16
N GLY A 6 -26.13 2.10 -6.19
CA GLY A 6 -25.36 1.85 -7.42
C GLY A 6 -25.16 3.11 -8.27
N SER A 7 -26.13 4.03 -8.28
CA SER A 7 -26.02 5.27 -9.06
C SER A 7 -25.08 6.29 -8.44
N GLU A 8 -25.02 6.42 -7.13
CA GLU A 8 -24.07 7.30 -6.45
C GLU A 8 -22.62 6.84 -6.61
N MET A 9 -22.37 5.54 -6.70
CA MET A 9 -21.05 4.96 -6.92
C MET A 9 -20.53 5.19 -8.35
N CYS A 10 -21.38 4.99 -9.36
CA CYS A 10 -21.06 5.35 -10.75
C CYS A 10 -20.80 6.85 -10.93
N ILE A 11 -21.44 7.70 -10.13
CA ILE A 11 -21.22 9.15 -10.15
C ILE A 11 -19.81 9.52 -9.66
N ARG A 12 -19.26 8.84 -8.65
CA ARG A 12 -17.91 9.12 -8.14
C ARG A 12 -16.82 8.80 -9.15
N ASP A 13 -16.84 7.61 -9.76
CA ASP A 13 -15.83 7.24 -10.77
C ASP A 13 -15.91 8.17 -12.01
N SER A 14 -17.13 8.49 -12.43
CA SER A 14 -17.37 9.48 -13.49
C SER A 14 -16.90 10.88 -13.07
N ALA A 15 -17.01 11.26 -11.79
CA ALA A 15 -16.59 12.56 -11.30
C ALA A 15 -15.05 12.71 -11.34
N TYR A 16 -14.27 11.70 -10.94
CA TYR A 16 -12.81 11.74 -11.05
C TYR A 16 -12.35 11.80 -12.51
N THR A 17 -12.98 11.01 -13.39
CA THR A 17 -12.66 11.04 -14.83
C THR A 17 -13.02 12.40 -15.46
N LEU A 18 -14.11 13.03 -15.03
CA LEU A 18 -14.49 14.39 -15.43
C LEU A 18 -13.54 15.45 -14.85
N ASP A 19 -13.00 15.25 -13.64
CA ASP A 19 -12.00 16.15 -13.05
C ASP A 19 -10.67 16.09 -13.78
N PHE A 20 -10.26 14.92 -14.31
CA PHE A 20 -9.07 14.83 -15.16
C PHE A 20 -9.20 15.75 -16.38
N SER A 21 -10.39 15.79 -17.00
CA SER A 21 -10.65 16.64 -18.18
C SER A 21 -10.70 18.14 -17.86
N LYS A 22 -10.89 18.54 -16.60
CA LYS A 22 -10.88 19.95 -16.21
C LYS A 22 -9.51 20.47 -15.83
N HIS A 23 -8.63 19.61 -15.32
CA HIS A 23 -7.39 20.02 -14.67
C HIS A 23 -6.13 19.50 -15.35
N ALA A 24 -6.22 18.50 -16.22
CA ALA A 24 -5.09 18.00 -17.00
C ALA A 24 -5.10 18.55 -18.43
N GLU A 25 -3.92 18.60 -19.05
CA GLU A 25 -3.83 18.94 -20.48
C GLU A 25 -4.52 17.86 -21.32
N ASN A 26 -5.23 18.27 -22.38
CA ASN A 26 -6.00 17.35 -23.24
C ASN A 26 -5.18 16.17 -23.78
N LYS A 27 -3.88 16.36 -24.03
CA LYS A 27 -2.98 15.30 -24.51
C LYS A 27 -2.70 14.21 -23.44
N ASP A 28 -2.81 14.55 -22.16
CA ASP A 28 -2.44 13.66 -21.05
C ASP A 28 -3.65 12.94 -20.45
N ILE A 29 -4.86 13.44 -20.67
CA ILE A 29 -6.11 12.81 -20.19
C ILE A 29 -6.19 11.32 -20.52
N PRO A 30 -5.95 10.87 -21.77
CA PRO A 30 -6.00 9.44 -22.10
C PRO A 30 -4.95 8.61 -21.35
N ARG A 31 -3.75 9.17 -21.10
CA ARG A 31 -2.68 8.49 -20.38
C ARG A 31 -3.01 8.36 -18.89
N ILE A 32 -3.52 9.43 -18.29
CA ILE A 32 -4.00 9.46 -16.90
C ILE A 32 -5.10 8.40 -16.71
N THR A 33 -6.08 8.41 -17.60
CA THR A 33 -7.19 7.44 -17.57
C THR A 33 -6.71 5.99 -17.72
N HIS A 34 -5.76 5.73 -18.61
CA HIS A 34 -5.19 4.40 -18.78
C HIS A 34 -4.47 3.92 -17.50
N ILE A 35 -3.66 4.78 -16.85
CA ILE A 35 -3.00 4.44 -15.59
C ILE A 35 -4.06 4.16 -14.54
N TRP A 36 -5.00 5.09 -14.33
CA TRP A 36 -6.07 4.99 -13.36
C TRP A 36 -6.80 3.66 -13.43
N ASN A 37 -7.29 3.31 -14.60
CA ASN A 37 -8.02 2.07 -14.83
C ASN A 37 -7.14 0.80 -14.70
N SER A 38 -5.82 0.92 -14.81
CA SER A 38 -4.91 -0.22 -14.66
C SER A 38 -4.60 -0.57 -13.21
N ILE A 39 -4.82 0.34 -12.24
CA ILE A 39 -4.39 0.19 -10.85
C ILE A 39 -4.91 -1.12 -10.20
N PRO A 40 -6.19 -1.49 -10.31
CA PRO A 40 -6.64 -2.77 -9.76
C PRO A 40 -5.88 -3.98 -10.32
N SER A 41 -5.60 -3.98 -11.63
CA SER A 41 -4.83 -5.03 -12.29
C SER A 41 -3.36 -5.06 -11.87
N GLN A 42 -2.77 -3.91 -11.55
CA GLN A 42 -1.42 -3.82 -11.01
C GLN A 42 -1.35 -4.44 -9.61
N LEU A 43 -2.30 -4.09 -8.74
CA LEU A 43 -2.37 -4.55 -7.36
C LEU A 43 -2.83 -6.02 -7.21
N ALA A 44 -3.52 -6.57 -8.21
CA ALA A 44 -3.90 -7.97 -8.26
C ALA A 44 -2.72 -8.91 -8.56
N LYS A 45 -1.56 -8.40 -9.01
CA LYS A 45 -0.37 -9.21 -9.25
C LYS A 45 0.33 -9.59 -7.96
N GLU A 46 0.99 -10.74 -7.98
CA GLU A 46 1.65 -11.32 -6.81
C GLU A 46 2.70 -10.38 -6.18
N ASN A 47 3.54 -9.75 -7.01
CA ASN A 47 4.59 -8.83 -6.55
C ASN A 47 4.17 -7.35 -6.58
N ARG A 48 3.01 -7.02 -7.14
CA ARG A 48 2.41 -5.66 -7.24
C ARG A 48 3.34 -4.56 -7.77
N LYS A 49 4.50 -4.91 -8.34
CA LYS A 49 5.37 -3.96 -9.02
C LYS A 49 4.64 -3.36 -10.22
N PHE A 50 4.71 -2.03 -10.38
CA PHE A 50 4.05 -1.35 -11.49
C PHE A 50 4.66 -1.77 -12.83
N LEU A 51 3.80 -2.19 -13.75
CA LEU A 51 4.18 -2.69 -15.06
C LEU A 51 3.48 -1.88 -16.15
N TYR A 52 4.22 -1.08 -16.91
CA TYR A 52 3.66 -0.27 -17.98
C TYR A 52 2.88 -1.08 -19.03
N LYS A 53 3.27 -2.33 -19.28
CA LYS A 53 2.55 -3.25 -20.19
C LYS A 53 1.11 -3.56 -19.74
N LEU A 54 0.79 -3.40 -18.45
CA LEU A 54 -0.58 -3.56 -17.93
C LEU A 54 -1.41 -2.30 -18.12
N VAL A 55 -0.78 -1.15 -18.30
CA VAL A 55 -1.47 0.10 -18.66
C VAL A 55 -1.99 0.01 -20.09
N LYS A 56 -1.08 -0.38 -21.02
CA LYS A 56 -1.39 -0.61 -22.43
C LYS A 56 -0.30 -1.51 -23.04
N PRO A 57 -0.65 -2.44 -23.96
CA PRO A 57 0.36 -3.17 -24.71
C PRO A 57 1.36 -2.23 -25.40
N GLY A 58 2.66 -2.46 -25.19
CA GLY A 58 3.74 -1.63 -25.74
C GLY A 58 4.00 -0.31 -25.02
N ALA A 59 3.29 0.00 -23.91
CA ALA A 59 3.53 1.19 -23.11
C ALA A 59 4.96 1.22 -22.53
N ARG A 60 5.58 2.40 -22.55
CA ARG A 60 6.93 2.65 -22.05
C ARG A 60 6.87 3.70 -20.94
N ALA A 61 7.84 3.67 -20.00
CA ALA A 61 7.93 4.61 -18.89
C ALA A 61 7.86 6.07 -19.37
N ARG A 62 8.67 6.44 -20.35
CA ARG A 62 8.72 7.80 -20.92
C ARG A 62 7.39 8.35 -21.43
N ASP A 63 6.45 7.46 -21.78
CA ASP A 63 5.16 7.88 -22.38
C ASP A 63 4.11 8.14 -21.29
N TYR A 64 4.35 7.70 -20.05
CA TYR A 64 3.39 7.72 -18.95
C TYR A 64 3.89 8.39 -17.67
N GLU A 65 5.17 8.80 -17.61
CA GLU A 65 5.76 9.38 -16.39
C GLU A 65 5.05 10.68 -15.99
N ASP A 66 4.75 11.57 -16.95
CA ASP A 66 4.04 12.83 -16.67
C ASP A 66 2.63 12.57 -16.11
N ALA A 67 1.95 11.55 -16.65
CA ALA A 67 0.63 11.17 -16.18
C ALA A 67 0.66 10.55 -14.76
N LEU A 68 1.71 9.78 -14.42
CA LEU A 68 1.95 9.30 -13.05
C LEU A 68 2.22 10.45 -12.10
N LEU A 69 3.09 11.38 -12.49
CA LEU A 69 3.41 12.59 -11.70
C LEU A 69 2.17 13.45 -11.47
N TRP A 70 1.32 13.57 -12.49
CA TRP A 70 0.07 14.31 -12.36
C TRP A 70 -0.85 13.67 -11.31
N LEU A 71 -1.08 12.35 -11.39
CA LEU A 71 -1.92 11.62 -10.42
C LEU A 71 -1.36 11.71 -9.00
N GLU A 72 -0.04 11.64 -8.84
CA GLU A 72 0.65 11.77 -7.56
C GLU A 72 0.51 13.20 -7.00
N SER A 73 0.72 14.23 -7.84
CA SER A 73 0.58 15.64 -7.47
C SER A 73 -0.86 16.02 -7.12
N ALA A 74 -1.84 15.38 -7.77
CA ALA A 74 -3.25 15.52 -7.46
C ALA A 74 -3.66 14.78 -6.15
N GLY A 75 -2.73 14.05 -5.53
CA GLY A 75 -2.98 13.31 -4.29
C GLY A 75 -3.90 12.09 -4.47
N LEU A 76 -4.03 11.58 -5.70
CA LEU A 76 -4.90 10.45 -6.01
C LEU A 76 -4.21 9.10 -5.85
N ILE A 77 -2.89 9.09 -6.01
CA ILE A 77 -2.06 7.88 -5.88
C ILE A 77 -0.83 8.13 -5.01
N TYR A 78 -0.29 7.05 -4.46
CA TYR A 78 1.03 6.99 -3.85
C TYR A 78 1.94 6.09 -4.66
N ARG A 79 3.14 6.58 -5.01
CA ARG A 79 4.21 5.74 -5.57
C ARG A 79 5.14 5.29 -4.45
N VAL A 80 5.06 4.03 -4.11
CA VAL A 80 5.88 3.38 -3.08
C VAL A 80 7.08 2.75 -3.76
N PHE A 81 8.26 3.37 -3.63
CA PHE A 81 9.50 2.88 -4.24
C PHE A 81 10.08 1.67 -3.50
N CYS A 82 10.83 0.84 -4.23
CA CYS A 82 11.66 -0.19 -3.63
C CYS A 82 12.87 0.45 -2.98
N THR A 83 13.17 0.10 -1.73
CA THR A 83 14.47 0.46 -1.15
C THR A 83 15.48 -0.65 -1.41
N THR A 84 16.65 -0.27 -1.93
CA THR A 84 17.76 -1.19 -2.17
C THR A 84 18.45 -1.58 -0.87
N LYS A 85 18.49 -0.66 0.11
CA LYS A 85 19.02 -0.85 1.45
C LYS A 85 18.17 -0.05 2.44
N PRO A 86 17.61 -0.69 3.46
CA PRO A 86 16.78 0.01 4.45
C PRO A 86 17.63 0.71 5.52
N PHE A 87 18.38 1.73 5.09
CA PHE A 87 19.21 2.57 5.95
C PHE A 87 18.75 4.03 5.93
N LEU A 88 19.24 4.81 6.87
CA LEU A 88 18.96 6.24 6.95
C LEU A 88 19.88 7.06 6.02
N PRO A 89 19.37 8.09 5.39
CA PRO A 89 17.94 8.42 5.22
C PRO A 89 17.30 7.48 4.18
N LEU A 90 16.13 6.93 4.50
CA LEU A 90 15.49 5.88 3.70
C LEU A 90 15.33 6.27 2.22
N LYS A 91 14.98 7.53 1.96
CA LYS A 91 14.81 8.07 0.61
C LYS A 91 16.07 8.01 -0.26
N ALA A 92 17.26 8.00 0.34
CA ALA A 92 18.53 7.97 -0.42
C ALA A 92 18.79 6.62 -1.11
N TYR A 93 18.05 5.59 -0.74
CA TYR A 93 18.22 4.23 -1.26
C TYR A 93 17.05 3.79 -2.15
N ASP A 94 16.28 4.73 -2.68
CA ASP A 94 15.16 4.45 -3.58
C ASP A 94 15.68 3.90 -4.93
N ASP A 95 15.15 2.75 -5.35
CA ASP A 95 15.24 2.29 -6.73
C ASP A 95 14.09 2.92 -7.54
N LEU A 96 14.39 3.98 -8.29
CA LEU A 96 13.40 4.71 -9.08
C LEU A 96 12.79 3.86 -10.21
N SER A 97 13.43 2.74 -10.58
CA SER A 97 12.94 1.82 -11.61
C SER A 97 11.94 0.79 -11.08
N ALA A 98 11.79 0.70 -9.75
CA ALA A 98 10.97 -0.30 -9.09
C ALA A 98 10.03 0.36 -8.07
N PHE A 99 8.76 0.46 -8.39
CA PHE A 99 7.75 1.02 -7.51
C PHE A 99 6.42 0.28 -7.62
N LYS A 100 5.59 0.44 -6.60
CA LYS A 100 4.18 0.04 -6.57
C LYS A 100 3.31 1.29 -6.58
N VAL A 101 2.11 1.20 -7.12
CA VAL A 101 1.13 2.29 -7.13
C VAL A 101 -0.08 1.88 -6.32
N TYR A 102 -0.41 2.67 -5.32
CA TYR A 102 -1.60 2.51 -4.49
C TYR A 102 -2.51 3.73 -4.64
N LEU A 103 -3.79 3.56 -4.42
CA LEU A 103 -4.73 4.68 -4.36
C LEU A 103 -4.67 5.37 -3.01
N SER A 104 -4.93 6.67 -2.99
CA SER A 104 -5.00 7.44 -1.74
C SER A 104 -6.15 7.04 -0.82
N ASP A 105 -7.17 6.37 -1.38
CA ASP A 105 -8.33 5.88 -0.66
C ASP A 105 -8.69 4.44 -1.07
N VAL A 106 -8.88 3.56 -0.08
CA VAL A 106 -9.22 2.16 -0.30
C VAL A 106 -10.62 1.98 -0.88
N GLY A 107 -11.53 2.92 -0.61
CA GLY A 107 -12.87 2.93 -1.19
C GLY A 107 -12.81 3.14 -2.70
N LEU A 108 -11.88 3.99 -3.19
CA LEU A 108 -11.62 4.15 -4.61
C LEU A 108 -11.08 2.86 -5.24
N LEU A 109 -10.18 2.15 -4.55
CA LEU A 109 -9.67 0.87 -5.04
C LEU A 109 -10.78 -0.16 -5.18
N ARG A 110 -11.66 -0.24 -4.19
CA ARG A 110 -12.83 -1.13 -4.24
C ARG A 110 -13.71 -0.80 -5.43
N GLU A 111 -14.02 0.47 -5.64
CA GLU A 111 -14.88 0.96 -6.73
C GLU A 111 -14.29 0.63 -8.09
N LEU A 112 -13.04 1.03 -8.34
CA LEU A 112 -12.34 0.77 -9.59
C LEU A 112 -12.19 -0.73 -9.89
N SER A 113 -12.15 -1.57 -8.86
CA SER A 113 -12.07 -3.02 -9.03
C SER A 113 -13.43 -3.66 -9.33
N GLY A 114 -14.53 -2.91 -9.26
CA GLY A 114 -15.89 -3.43 -9.40
C GLY A 114 -16.29 -4.40 -8.28
N LEU A 115 -15.66 -4.32 -7.10
CA LEU A 115 -15.93 -5.22 -5.99
C LEU A 115 -17.16 -4.76 -5.20
N PRO A 116 -18.27 -5.52 -5.24
CA PRO A 116 -19.47 -5.18 -4.47
C PRO A 116 -19.21 -5.17 -2.97
N SER A 117 -19.78 -4.19 -2.25
CA SER A 117 -19.62 -4.06 -0.80
C SER A 117 -20.09 -5.30 -0.04
N GLU A 118 -21.17 -5.94 -0.52
CA GLU A 118 -21.76 -7.12 0.08
C GLU A 118 -20.76 -8.29 0.16
N ILE A 119 -19.88 -8.45 -0.84
CA ILE A 119 -18.90 -9.53 -0.88
C ILE A 119 -17.86 -9.37 0.24
N ILE A 120 -17.51 -8.13 0.60
CA ILE A 120 -16.56 -7.85 1.69
C ILE A 120 -17.14 -8.33 3.02
N PHE A 121 -18.44 -8.09 3.26
CA PHE A 121 -19.12 -8.47 4.49
C PHE A 121 -19.43 -9.97 4.58
N LEU A 122 -19.74 -10.61 3.46
CA LEU A 122 -20.13 -12.02 3.44
C LEU A 122 -18.96 -12.98 3.73
N GLY A 123 -17.73 -12.55 3.60
CA GLY A 123 -16.55 -13.33 3.99
C GLY A 123 -16.38 -14.67 3.24
N ASN A 124 -17.11 -14.88 2.15
CA ASN A 124 -17.23 -16.16 1.42
C ASN A 124 -16.02 -16.54 0.54
N GLY A 125 -14.89 -15.85 0.71
CA GLY A 125 -13.65 -16.18 -0.01
C GLY A 125 -13.62 -15.81 -1.50
N ALA A 126 -14.68 -15.27 -2.07
CA ALA A 126 -14.79 -14.97 -3.50
C ALA A 126 -13.75 -13.97 -4.03
N TYR A 127 -13.09 -13.21 -3.14
CA TYR A 127 -12.05 -12.22 -3.50
C TYR A 127 -10.73 -12.42 -2.73
N THR A 128 -10.43 -13.65 -2.32
CA THR A 128 -9.31 -13.99 -1.43
C THR A 128 -7.97 -13.43 -1.93
N GLU A 129 -7.72 -13.51 -3.24
CA GLU A 129 -6.48 -13.00 -3.84
C GLU A 129 -6.40 -11.47 -3.78
N PHE A 130 -7.50 -10.77 -4.03
CA PHE A 130 -7.54 -9.31 -4.02
C PHE A 130 -7.63 -8.71 -2.60
N LYS A 131 -8.03 -9.51 -1.60
CA LYS A 131 -8.12 -9.10 -0.20
C LYS A 131 -6.80 -8.56 0.35
N GLY A 132 -5.68 -9.15 -0.07
CA GLY A 132 -4.35 -8.66 0.27
C GLY A 132 -4.08 -7.25 -0.25
N ALA A 133 -4.46 -6.98 -1.50
CA ALA A 133 -4.29 -5.66 -2.10
C ALA A 133 -5.10 -4.58 -1.38
N ILE A 134 -6.35 -4.88 -1.01
CA ILE A 134 -7.22 -3.98 -0.23
C ILE A 134 -6.60 -3.71 1.15
N ALA A 135 -6.14 -4.74 1.84
CA ALA A 135 -5.55 -4.59 3.17
C ALA A 135 -4.25 -3.76 3.12
N GLU A 136 -3.38 -3.97 2.13
CA GLU A 136 -2.17 -3.18 1.96
C GLU A 136 -2.47 -1.73 1.61
N ASN A 137 -3.42 -1.48 0.69
CA ASN A 137 -3.84 -0.12 0.36
C ASN A 137 -4.39 0.60 1.59
N TYR A 138 -5.21 -0.08 2.40
CA TYR A 138 -5.75 0.47 3.64
C TYR A 138 -4.65 0.80 4.66
N VAL A 139 -3.69 -0.12 4.87
CA VAL A 139 -2.57 0.11 5.78
C VAL A 139 -1.71 1.28 5.30
N LEU A 140 -1.39 1.37 3.99
CA LEU A 140 -0.64 2.51 3.46
C LEU A 140 -1.38 3.83 3.67
N GLN A 141 -2.65 3.89 3.33
CA GLN A 141 -3.51 5.07 3.55
C GLN A 141 -3.47 5.53 5.00
N SER A 142 -3.50 4.58 5.94
CA SER A 142 -3.42 4.86 7.38
C SER A 142 -2.02 5.30 7.84
N LEU A 143 -0.95 4.77 7.22
CA LEU A 143 0.43 5.11 7.59
C LEU A 143 0.87 6.49 7.08
N VAL A 144 0.45 6.88 5.87
CA VAL A 144 0.89 8.13 5.23
C VAL A 144 0.72 9.37 6.12
N PRO A 145 -0.42 9.61 6.78
CA PRO A 145 -0.58 10.81 7.62
C PRO A 145 0.19 10.75 8.95
N GLN A 146 0.77 9.60 9.31
CA GLN A 146 1.46 9.41 10.58
C GLN A 146 2.97 9.62 10.49
N TYR A 147 3.55 9.56 9.29
CA TYR A 147 4.99 9.63 9.07
C TYR A 147 5.34 10.67 8.01
N ASP A 148 6.42 11.42 8.24
CA ASP A 148 6.85 12.52 7.35
C ASP A 148 7.41 12.02 6.00
N ILE A 149 7.85 10.75 5.97
CA ILE A 149 8.41 10.11 4.77
C ILE A 149 7.47 9.00 4.34
N LEU A 150 7.04 9.07 3.07
CA LEU A 150 6.23 8.03 2.45
C LEU A 150 6.91 6.65 2.62
N PRO A 151 6.20 5.61 3.05
CA PRO A 151 6.74 4.26 3.16
C PRO A 151 7.41 3.77 1.87
N ARG A 152 8.40 2.90 2.00
CA ARG A 152 9.04 2.12 0.92
C ARG A 152 8.62 0.67 1.03
N TYR A 153 8.93 -0.15 0.04
CA TYR A 153 8.92 -1.60 0.20
C TYR A 153 10.33 -2.15 0.00
N TRP A 154 10.56 -3.36 0.44
CA TRP A 154 11.85 -4.01 0.30
C TRP A 154 11.71 -5.41 -0.27
N THR A 155 12.67 -5.79 -1.11
CA THR A 155 12.78 -7.15 -1.65
C THR A 155 14.20 -7.68 -1.48
N SER A 156 14.30 -8.96 -1.15
CA SER A 156 15.58 -9.68 -1.14
C SER A 156 15.91 -10.24 -2.52
N ILE A 157 17.17 -10.60 -2.73
CA ILE A 157 17.60 -11.37 -3.92
C ILE A 157 16.85 -12.72 -3.98
N GLY A 158 16.49 -13.31 -2.84
CA GLY A 158 15.82 -14.61 -2.69
C GLY A 158 14.28 -14.55 -2.70
N LYS A 159 13.66 -13.53 -3.26
CA LYS A 159 12.20 -13.35 -3.39
C LYS A 159 11.43 -13.04 -2.10
N ALA A 160 12.08 -12.84 -0.94
CA ALA A 160 11.37 -12.31 0.21
C ALA A 160 11.01 -10.85 -0.04
N GLU A 161 9.79 -10.47 0.28
CA GLU A 161 9.28 -9.11 0.14
C GLU A 161 8.65 -8.65 1.45
N VAL A 162 9.00 -7.45 1.90
CA VAL A 162 8.37 -6.74 3.02
C VAL A 162 7.49 -5.66 2.41
N ASP A 163 6.20 -5.69 2.77
CA ASP A 163 5.17 -4.87 2.12
C ASP A 163 5.45 -3.37 2.27
N PHE A 164 5.86 -2.94 3.47
CA PHE A 164 6.29 -1.57 3.70
C PHE A 164 7.51 -1.52 4.62
N VAL A 165 8.29 -0.47 4.44
CA VAL A 165 9.39 -0.06 5.33
C VAL A 165 9.15 1.41 5.68
N ILE A 166 9.02 1.72 6.96
CA ILE A 166 8.78 3.07 7.45
C ILE A 166 10.01 3.61 8.19
N GLN A 167 10.24 4.91 8.05
CA GLN A 167 11.24 5.62 8.83
C GLN A 167 10.52 6.37 9.97
N SER A 168 10.91 6.08 11.21
CA SER A 168 10.38 6.72 12.42
C SER A 168 11.54 7.28 13.25
N GLY A 169 11.85 8.56 13.08
CA GLY A 169 13.06 9.15 13.66
C GLY A 169 14.32 8.48 13.12
N SER A 170 15.11 7.89 14.02
CA SER A 170 16.33 7.13 13.69
C SER A 170 16.07 5.65 13.36
N GLU A 171 14.83 5.18 13.51
CA GLU A 171 14.50 3.77 13.33
C GLU A 171 13.93 3.49 11.95
N ILE A 172 14.30 2.34 11.40
CA ILE A 172 13.72 1.77 10.18
C ILE A 172 12.93 0.52 10.55
N ILE A 173 11.63 0.57 10.33
CA ILE A 173 10.69 -0.43 10.81
C ILE A 173 10.07 -1.16 9.62
N PRO A 174 10.31 -2.48 9.46
CA PRO A 174 9.63 -3.29 8.45
C PRO A 174 8.20 -3.60 8.86
N VAL A 175 7.31 -3.63 7.88
CA VAL A 175 5.88 -3.81 8.03
C VAL A 175 5.39 -4.88 7.08
N GLU A 176 4.74 -5.91 7.61
CA GLU A 176 4.06 -6.97 6.85
C GLU A 176 2.55 -6.86 7.04
N VAL A 177 1.79 -7.02 5.96
CA VAL A 177 0.31 -6.97 5.99
C VAL A 177 -0.26 -8.34 5.67
N LYS A 178 -1.08 -8.88 6.56
CA LYS A 178 -1.76 -10.17 6.39
C LYS A 178 -3.28 -9.99 6.56
N ALA A 179 -4.00 -10.11 5.46
CA ALA A 179 -5.48 -10.06 5.47
C ALA A 179 -6.13 -11.35 6.01
N GLN A 180 -5.42 -12.10 6.85
CA GLN A 180 -5.82 -13.42 7.37
C GLN A 180 -5.42 -13.57 8.84
N THR A 181 -6.02 -14.56 9.50
CA THR A 181 -5.66 -14.96 10.88
C THR A 181 -4.44 -15.90 10.91
N ARG A 182 -4.18 -16.66 9.85
CA ARG A 182 -2.98 -17.50 9.76
C ARG A 182 -1.77 -16.62 9.42
N LEU A 183 -0.85 -16.54 10.35
CA LEU A 183 0.34 -15.69 10.30
C LEU A 183 1.54 -16.47 9.74
N GLY A 184 1.43 -16.99 8.53
CA GLY A 184 2.57 -17.55 7.80
C GLY A 184 3.32 -16.44 7.05
N GLY A 185 4.64 -16.43 7.10
CA GLY A 185 5.46 -15.47 6.33
C GLY A 185 6.91 -15.52 6.77
N LYS A 186 7.80 -15.75 5.80
CA LYS A 186 9.25 -15.78 6.04
C LYS A 186 9.92 -14.42 5.81
N SER A 187 9.16 -13.45 5.23
CA SER A 187 9.74 -12.18 4.77
C SER A 187 10.31 -11.34 5.90
N LEU A 188 9.56 -11.16 6.99
CA LEU A 188 10.08 -10.46 8.18
C LEU A 188 11.26 -11.17 8.81
N SER A 189 11.31 -12.51 8.80
CA SER A 189 12.44 -13.26 9.34
C SER A 189 13.69 -13.10 8.46
N VAL A 190 13.54 -13.06 7.14
CA VAL A 190 14.65 -12.79 6.23
C VAL A 190 15.16 -11.36 6.39
N TYR A 191 14.25 -10.40 6.52
CA TYR A 191 14.60 -9.01 6.79
C TYR A 191 15.35 -8.87 8.12
N ASP A 192 14.83 -9.50 9.18
CA ASP A 192 15.41 -9.51 10.52
C ASP A 192 16.83 -10.07 10.53
N ALA A 193 17.05 -11.19 9.87
CA ALA A 193 18.38 -11.80 9.74
C ALA A 193 19.41 -10.89 9.03
N ASN A 194 18.96 -10.00 8.13
CA ASN A 194 19.85 -9.12 7.37
C ASN A 194 20.10 -7.78 8.05
N TYR A 195 19.12 -7.24 8.78
CA TYR A 195 19.14 -5.84 9.23
C TYR A 195 18.90 -5.64 10.73
N HIS A 196 18.47 -6.66 11.46
CA HIS A 196 18.24 -6.65 12.92
C HIS A 196 17.44 -5.42 13.41
N PRO A 197 16.23 -5.14 12.87
CA PRO A 197 15.46 -3.98 13.25
C PRO A 197 15.04 -4.07 14.71
N ALA A 198 15.08 -2.94 15.40
CA ALA A 198 14.66 -2.87 16.81
C ALA A 198 13.16 -3.16 17.02
N CYS A 199 12.35 -2.88 15.99
CA CYS A 199 10.91 -3.15 15.97
C CYS A 199 10.48 -3.67 14.60
N LYS A 200 9.53 -4.60 14.60
CA LYS A 200 8.87 -5.16 13.39
C LYS A 200 7.37 -5.08 13.56
N LEU A 201 6.64 -4.68 12.54
CA LEU A 201 5.19 -4.59 12.58
C LEU A 201 4.56 -5.66 11.68
N ARG A 202 3.47 -6.23 12.15
CA ARG A 202 2.59 -7.07 11.36
C ARG A 202 1.15 -6.62 11.55
N TYR A 203 0.48 -6.27 10.47
CA TYR A 203 -0.96 -6.07 10.49
C TYR A 203 -1.68 -7.36 10.17
N SER A 204 -2.72 -7.68 10.95
CA SER A 204 -3.51 -8.89 10.72
C SER A 204 -4.93 -8.75 11.28
N LEU A 205 -5.72 -9.81 11.15
CA LEU A 205 -7.04 -9.91 11.79
C LEU A 205 -6.96 -10.37 13.26
N ASN A 206 -5.76 -10.62 13.80
CA ASN A 206 -5.57 -11.00 15.19
C ASN A 206 -5.46 -9.76 16.10
N ASN A 207 -5.67 -9.95 17.38
CA ASN A 207 -5.58 -8.91 18.40
C ASN A 207 -4.17 -8.30 18.52
N LEU A 208 -4.11 -7.11 19.12
CA LEU A 208 -2.84 -6.45 19.46
C LEU A 208 -2.03 -7.39 20.38
N LYS A 209 -0.80 -7.68 19.97
CA LYS A 209 0.11 -8.53 20.71
C LYS A 209 1.56 -8.14 20.40
N GLN A 210 2.38 -8.03 21.42
CA GLN A 210 3.82 -7.92 21.28
C GLN A 210 4.48 -9.28 21.58
N ASP A 211 5.45 -9.66 20.75
CA ASP A 211 6.24 -10.87 20.90
C ASP A 211 7.70 -10.54 20.55
N GLY A 212 8.49 -10.27 21.58
CA GLY A 212 9.83 -9.70 21.41
C GLY A 212 9.79 -8.37 20.65
N THR A 213 10.51 -8.31 19.56
CA THR A 213 10.57 -7.13 18.66
C THR A 213 9.39 -7.06 17.67
N LEU A 214 8.55 -8.09 17.58
CA LEU A 214 7.40 -8.12 16.69
C LEU A 214 6.15 -7.62 17.39
N ILE A 215 5.50 -6.60 16.83
CA ILE A 215 4.21 -6.09 17.27
C ILE A 215 3.17 -6.46 16.21
N ASN A 216 2.20 -7.31 16.59
CA ASN A 216 1.03 -7.58 15.78
C ASN A 216 -0.04 -6.53 16.07
N ILE A 217 -0.44 -5.78 15.05
CA ILE A 217 -1.45 -4.71 15.14
C ILE A 217 -2.70 -5.19 14.38
N PRO A 218 -3.89 -5.17 15.00
CA PRO A 218 -5.13 -5.38 14.26
C PRO A 218 -5.28 -4.36 13.14
N LEU A 219 -5.75 -4.76 11.97
CA LEU A 219 -5.92 -3.87 10.82
C LEU A 219 -6.70 -2.59 11.19
N TYR A 220 -7.76 -2.69 12.00
CA TYR A 220 -8.57 -1.53 12.40
C TYR A 220 -7.84 -0.53 13.32
N LEU A 221 -6.65 -0.85 13.82
CA LEU A 221 -5.80 0.07 14.60
C LEU A 221 -4.66 0.69 13.76
N ALA A 222 -4.67 0.53 12.44
CA ALA A 222 -3.61 1.05 11.57
C ALA A 222 -3.42 2.57 11.71
N ASP A 223 -4.49 3.33 11.94
CA ASP A 223 -4.45 4.79 12.16
C ASP A 223 -3.75 5.20 13.47
N TRP A 224 -3.49 4.25 14.36
CA TRP A 224 -2.84 4.48 15.66
C TRP A 224 -1.41 3.94 15.72
N THR A 225 -0.85 3.54 14.59
CA THR A 225 0.45 2.85 14.51
C THR A 225 1.57 3.60 15.21
N LYS A 226 1.76 4.87 14.90
CA LYS A 226 2.82 5.70 15.50
C LYS A 226 2.69 5.77 17.02
N LYS A 227 1.47 5.89 17.52
CA LYS A 227 1.19 5.91 18.96
C LYS A 227 1.44 4.56 19.62
N ILE A 228 1.02 3.45 18.99
CA ILE A 228 1.24 2.09 19.49
C ILE A 228 2.74 1.80 19.55
N VAL A 229 3.48 2.10 18.50
CA VAL A 229 4.93 1.91 18.44
C VAL A 229 5.61 2.72 19.54
N CYS A 230 5.25 4.00 19.69
CA CYS A 230 5.80 4.85 20.73
C CYS A 230 5.55 4.28 22.13
N LEU A 231 4.33 3.83 22.42
CA LEU A 231 3.97 3.31 23.74
C LEU A 231 4.65 1.98 24.06
N LEU A 232 4.73 1.07 23.11
CA LEU A 232 5.27 -0.27 23.33
C LEU A 232 6.80 -0.32 23.23
N TYR A 233 7.38 0.53 22.39
CA TYR A 233 8.84 0.57 22.18
C TYR A 233 9.57 1.40 23.24
N THR A 234 8.95 2.47 23.76
CA THR A 234 9.55 3.34 24.79
C THR A 234 9.30 2.86 26.23
N SER A 235 8.43 1.87 26.44
CA SER A 235 8.27 1.26 27.76
C SER A 235 9.54 0.48 28.10
N PRO A 236 10.30 0.84 29.17
CA PRO A 236 11.41 0.02 29.61
C PRO A 236 10.87 -1.37 29.92
N SER A 237 11.51 -2.40 29.36
CA SER A 237 11.25 -3.78 29.76
C SER A 237 11.35 -3.85 31.29
N PRO A 238 10.38 -4.45 32.00
CA PRO A 238 10.57 -4.72 33.41
C PRO A 238 11.89 -5.49 33.53
N ARG A 239 12.88 -4.89 34.17
CA ARG A 239 14.11 -5.60 34.53
C ARG A 239 13.71 -6.62 35.62
N ASP A 240 13.84 -7.88 35.27
CA ASP A 240 13.91 -8.94 36.25
C ASP A 240 15.11 -8.74 37.18
#